data_7b169fd8f2004f9f5512fb1796c0a300
#
_entry.id   7b169fd8f2004f9f5512fb1796c0a300
#
_cell.length_a   1.000
_cell.length_b   1.000
_cell.length_c   1.000
_cell.angle_alpha   90.00
_cell.angle_beta   90.00
_cell.angle_gamma   90.00
#
_symmetry.space_group_name_H-M   'P 1'
#
loop_
_entity.id
_entity.type
_entity.pdbx_description
1 polymer ?
#
loop_
_entity_poly.entity_id
_entity_poly.type
_entity_poly.pdbx_seq_one_letter_code
_entity_poly.pdbx_strand_id
1 'polypeptide(L)'
;SEAGEAAVDYLVQELEAAGIEYERHYYELMRSLPVQASVTVKKAGEPDFTVEAIAAVYSGEAHGLTGELVWDEMCTKGQLNGLEQEERFRTFKGKIVLTYDISFLFYYEAARAGALGIVAIWPKDIHHHDTMGGVWGMPGSRDRDLYPYLPYVQILGQDGLKLIEMVKAGAAAVGTEAAKGVEAAMGTVAAKGMAVTAQMDVAMDNRIVRSSMPVATIPGKSESFVLLSGHYDSWYEG
;
A
#
# COMPACT_ATOMS: atom_id res chain seq x y z
N SER A 1 11.80 -9.07 -14.54
CA SER A 1 12.95 -9.39 -13.68
C SER A 1 13.77 -10.49 -14.36
N GLU A 2 15.02 -10.64 -13.98
CA GLU A 2 15.87 -11.74 -14.45
C GLU A 2 15.26 -13.12 -14.15
N ALA A 3 14.70 -13.28 -12.95
CA ALA A 3 13.97 -14.49 -12.59
C ALA A 3 12.71 -14.73 -13.44
N GLY A 4 11.97 -13.66 -13.79
CA GLY A 4 10.82 -13.78 -14.67
C GLY A 4 11.19 -14.22 -16.10
N GLU A 5 12.28 -13.71 -16.66
CA GLU A 5 12.75 -14.17 -17.96
C GLU A 5 13.29 -15.62 -17.91
N ALA A 6 13.95 -16.01 -16.82
CA ALA A 6 14.37 -17.39 -16.62
C ALA A 6 13.19 -18.36 -16.55
N ALA A 7 12.07 -17.95 -15.93
CA ALA A 7 10.85 -18.76 -15.92
C ALA A 7 10.26 -18.92 -17.33
N VAL A 8 10.25 -17.86 -18.14
CA VAL A 8 9.83 -17.93 -19.55
C VAL A 8 10.74 -18.85 -20.35
N ASP A 9 12.06 -18.74 -20.16
CA ASP A 9 13.03 -19.58 -20.86
C ASP A 9 12.86 -21.06 -20.51
N TYR A 10 12.53 -21.36 -19.24
CA TYR A 10 12.19 -22.72 -18.82
C TYR A 10 10.94 -23.24 -19.55
N LEU A 11 9.87 -22.44 -19.60
CA LEU A 11 8.63 -22.82 -20.31
C LEU A 11 8.90 -23.07 -21.81
N VAL A 12 9.72 -22.24 -22.43
CA VAL A 12 10.14 -22.41 -23.83
C VAL A 12 10.87 -23.73 -24.02
N GLN A 13 11.82 -24.07 -23.15
CA GLN A 13 12.54 -25.35 -23.21
C GLN A 13 11.60 -26.56 -23.10
N GLU A 14 10.60 -26.49 -22.22
CA GLU A 14 9.61 -27.57 -22.10
C GLU A 14 8.74 -27.71 -23.35
N LEU A 15 8.32 -26.62 -23.98
CA LEU A 15 7.59 -26.63 -25.24
C LEU A 15 8.42 -27.24 -26.38
N GLU A 16 9.69 -26.86 -26.49
CA GLU A 16 10.65 -27.41 -27.47
C GLU A 16 10.88 -28.92 -27.26
N ALA A 17 11.05 -29.33 -25.99
CA ALA A 17 11.22 -30.74 -25.65
C ALA A 17 9.99 -31.58 -25.98
N ALA A 18 8.81 -30.98 -25.88
CA ALA A 18 7.54 -31.60 -26.25
C ALA A 18 7.25 -31.56 -27.76
N GLY A 19 8.09 -30.87 -28.56
CA GLY A 19 7.86 -30.68 -29.99
C GLY A 19 6.65 -29.80 -30.31
N ILE A 20 6.29 -28.88 -29.41
CA ILE A 20 5.16 -27.98 -29.58
C ILE A 20 5.66 -26.65 -30.15
N GLU A 21 5.08 -26.23 -31.27
CA GLU A 21 5.37 -24.91 -31.84
C GLU A 21 4.82 -23.81 -30.94
N TYR A 22 5.61 -22.77 -30.75
CA TYR A 22 5.26 -21.62 -29.94
C TYR A 22 5.72 -20.31 -30.56
N GLU A 23 5.11 -19.22 -30.13
CA GLU A 23 5.53 -17.84 -30.41
C GLU A 23 5.82 -17.13 -29.08
N ARG A 24 6.93 -16.43 -28.98
CA ARG A 24 7.27 -15.61 -27.82
C ARG A 24 6.77 -14.20 -28.05
N HIS A 25 5.66 -13.85 -27.38
CA HIS A 25 5.10 -12.51 -27.42
C HIS A 25 5.81 -11.60 -26.44
N TYR A 26 6.20 -10.42 -26.93
CA TYR A 26 6.83 -9.39 -26.12
C TYR A 26 5.84 -8.25 -25.89
N TYR A 27 5.83 -7.74 -24.68
CA TYR A 27 4.98 -6.61 -24.29
C TYR A 27 5.73 -5.70 -23.30
N GLU A 28 5.27 -4.45 -23.20
CA GLU A 28 5.75 -3.52 -22.21
C GLU A 28 4.73 -3.44 -21.06
N LEU A 29 5.25 -3.33 -19.85
CA LEU A 29 4.42 -3.11 -18.67
C LEU A 29 5.13 -2.15 -17.71
N MET A 30 4.37 -1.46 -16.92
CA MET A 30 4.89 -0.71 -15.80
C MET A 30 5.15 -1.65 -14.63
N ARG A 31 6.41 -1.76 -14.23
CA ARG A 31 6.82 -2.47 -13.03
C ARG A 31 6.92 -1.50 -11.87
N SER A 32 6.43 -1.90 -10.73
CA SER A 32 6.60 -1.19 -9.46
C SER A 32 7.11 -2.17 -8.41
N LEU A 33 8.30 -1.93 -7.90
CA LEU A 33 8.89 -2.76 -6.84
C LEU A 33 9.23 -1.91 -5.63
N PRO A 34 8.85 -2.34 -4.42
CA PRO A 34 9.33 -1.75 -3.18
C PRO A 34 10.86 -1.89 -3.07
N VAL A 35 11.55 -0.81 -2.74
CA VAL A 35 13.00 -0.79 -2.51
C VAL A 35 13.29 -0.66 -1.03
N GLN A 36 12.64 0.29 -0.37
CA GLN A 36 12.79 0.55 1.05
C GLN A 36 11.56 1.27 1.59
N ALA A 37 11.17 0.94 2.82
CA ALA A 37 10.16 1.69 3.54
C ALA A 37 10.47 1.72 5.04
N SER A 38 10.14 2.83 5.69
CA SER A 38 10.19 2.96 7.14
C SER A 38 9.18 3.98 7.64
N VAL A 39 8.75 3.79 8.89
CA VAL A 39 7.90 4.74 9.62
C VAL A 39 8.57 5.07 10.94
N THR A 40 8.87 6.33 11.15
CA THR A 40 9.39 6.83 12.44
C THR A 40 8.31 7.63 13.14
N VAL A 41 7.88 7.17 14.30
CA VAL A 41 6.83 7.80 15.10
C VAL A 41 7.47 8.60 16.23
N LYS A 42 6.98 9.84 16.40
CA LYS A 42 7.48 10.81 17.36
C LYS A 42 6.36 11.28 18.28
N LYS A 43 6.65 11.28 19.59
CA LYS A 43 5.75 11.79 20.61
C LYS A 43 6.58 12.65 21.58
N ALA A 44 6.09 13.82 21.93
CA ALA A 44 6.81 14.74 22.80
C ALA A 44 7.16 14.09 24.15
N GLY A 45 8.44 14.16 24.52
CA GLY A 45 8.96 13.59 25.78
C GLY A 45 9.27 12.10 25.74
N GLU A 46 9.07 11.42 24.61
CA GLU A 46 9.43 10.03 24.40
C GLU A 46 10.51 9.91 23.31
N PRO A 47 11.35 8.87 23.34
CA PRO A 47 12.29 8.61 22.25
C PRO A 47 11.54 8.25 20.96
N ASP A 48 12.13 8.59 19.81
CA ASP A 48 11.61 8.22 18.50
C ASP A 48 11.48 6.69 18.39
N PHE A 49 10.37 6.25 17.83
CA PHE A 49 10.09 4.83 17.60
C PHE A 49 10.03 4.56 16.10
N THR A 50 11.03 3.86 15.58
CA THR A 50 11.08 3.47 14.17
C THR A 50 10.60 2.04 14.01
N VAL A 51 9.67 1.86 13.08
CA VAL A 51 9.08 0.58 12.71
C VAL A 51 9.60 0.17 11.34
N GLU A 52 10.01 -1.07 11.21
CA GLU A 52 10.26 -1.68 9.91
C GLU A 52 8.94 -1.79 9.14
N ALA A 53 8.98 -1.36 7.89
CA ALA A 53 7.80 -1.35 7.04
C ALA A 53 8.15 -1.84 5.65
N ILE A 54 7.17 -2.35 4.94
CA ILE A 54 7.27 -2.62 3.51
C ILE A 54 6.29 -1.73 2.75
N ALA A 55 6.70 -1.20 1.62
CA ALA A 55 5.78 -0.49 0.76
C ALA A 55 4.93 -1.48 -0.04
N ALA A 56 3.68 -1.12 -0.32
CA ALA A 56 2.88 -1.87 -1.27
C ALA A 56 3.41 -1.67 -2.69
N VAL A 57 3.25 -2.67 -3.53
CA VAL A 57 3.47 -2.55 -4.97
C VAL A 57 2.56 -1.44 -5.51
N TYR A 58 3.09 -0.53 -6.30
CA TYR A 58 2.45 0.71 -6.75
C TYR A 58 2.16 1.73 -5.63
N SER A 59 2.84 1.69 -4.51
CA SER A 59 2.81 2.80 -3.55
C SER A 59 3.35 4.09 -4.16
N GLY A 60 2.86 5.23 -3.70
CA GLY A 60 3.56 6.50 -3.89
C GLY A 60 4.88 6.54 -3.13
N GLU A 61 5.82 7.38 -3.58
CA GLU A 61 7.09 7.62 -2.90
C GLU A 61 6.95 8.70 -1.82
N ALA A 62 7.80 8.63 -0.80
CA ALA A 62 7.89 9.62 0.26
C ALA A 62 9.34 9.78 0.72
N HIS A 63 9.76 11.02 0.93
CA HIS A 63 11.09 11.37 1.41
C HIS A 63 10.96 12.30 2.61
N GLY A 64 10.93 11.71 3.81
CA GLY A 64 10.72 12.46 5.04
C GLY A 64 9.33 13.08 5.17
N LEU A 65 8.31 12.45 4.57
CA LEU A 65 6.92 12.91 4.65
C LEU A 65 6.47 12.87 6.10
N THR A 66 6.16 14.01 6.67
CA THR A 66 5.79 14.12 8.08
C THR A 66 4.35 14.62 8.22
N GLY A 67 3.58 13.99 9.11
CA GLY A 67 2.22 14.36 9.43
C GLY A 67 1.75 13.83 10.77
N GLU A 68 0.62 14.35 11.25
CA GLU A 68 -0.05 13.78 12.41
C GLU A 68 -0.47 12.34 12.10
N LEU A 69 -0.14 11.41 13.00
CA LEU A 69 -0.57 10.02 12.89
C LEU A 69 -1.92 9.86 13.59
N VAL A 70 -2.92 9.39 12.87
CA VAL A 70 -4.26 9.15 13.39
C VAL A 70 -4.65 7.69 13.25
N TRP A 71 -5.30 7.16 14.28
CA TRP A 71 -5.87 5.83 14.25
C TRP A 71 -7.28 5.86 13.63
N ASP A 72 -7.49 5.03 12.62
CA ASP A 72 -8.79 4.81 12.00
C ASP A 72 -9.63 3.84 12.84
N GLU A 73 -10.33 4.35 13.84
CA GLU A 73 -11.18 3.52 14.71
C GLU A 73 -12.32 2.84 13.95
N MET A 74 -12.74 3.41 12.82
CA MET A 74 -13.87 2.90 12.04
C MET A 74 -13.52 1.59 11.30
N CYS A 75 -12.22 1.30 11.05
CA CYS A 75 -11.81 0.06 10.40
C CYS A 75 -12.13 -1.21 11.21
N THR A 76 -12.37 -1.08 12.51
CA THR A 76 -12.75 -2.20 13.39
C THR A 76 -14.26 -2.35 13.56
N LYS A 77 -15.05 -1.41 13.04
CA LYS A 77 -16.50 -1.51 13.03
C LYS A 77 -16.95 -2.41 11.88
N GLY A 78 -18.13 -2.97 12.00
CA GLY A 78 -18.75 -3.69 10.89
C GLY A 78 -19.08 -2.78 9.71
N GLN A 79 -20.09 -3.14 8.94
CA GLN A 79 -20.50 -2.35 7.78
C GLN A 79 -20.92 -0.94 8.19
N LEU A 80 -20.25 0.07 7.65
CA LEU A 80 -20.55 1.48 7.87
C LEU A 80 -21.66 1.94 6.91
N ASN A 81 -22.56 2.83 7.38
CA ASN A 81 -23.47 3.54 6.49
C ASN A 81 -22.78 4.74 5.81
N GLY A 82 -23.47 5.39 4.87
CA GLY A 82 -22.87 6.47 4.08
C GLY A 82 -22.37 7.65 4.90
N LEU A 83 -23.09 8.05 5.97
CA LEU A 83 -22.68 9.17 6.84
C LEU A 83 -21.46 8.80 7.69
N GLU A 84 -21.39 7.58 8.18
CA GLU A 84 -20.23 7.08 8.92
C GLU A 84 -18.99 6.98 8.02
N GLN A 85 -19.14 6.59 6.77
CA GLN A 85 -18.07 6.60 5.76
C GLN A 85 -17.56 8.02 5.51
N GLU A 86 -18.46 8.98 5.29
CA GLU A 86 -18.10 10.38 5.07
C GLU A 86 -17.35 10.96 6.27
N GLU A 87 -17.84 10.72 7.49
CA GLU A 87 -17.19 11.14 8.74
C GLU A 87 -15.80 10.52 8.88
N ARG A 88 -15.65 9.22 8.61
CA ARG A 88 -14.37 8.50 8.65
C ARG A 88 -13.33 9.20 7.80
N PHE A 89 -13.62 9.39 6.51
CA PHE A 89 -12.66 9.96 5.56
C PHE A 89 -12.39 11.45 5.81
N ARG A 90 -13.35 12.19 6.31
CA ARG A 90 -13.18 13.61 6.67
C ARG A 90 -12.06 13.84 7.70
N THR A 91 -11.83 12.88 8.59
CA THR A 91 -10.80 12.97 9.63
C THR A 91 -9.38 12.79 9.10
N PHE A 92 -9.19 12.31 7.86
CA PHE A 92 -7.89 11.94 7.30
C PHE A 92 -7.16 13.08 6.59
N LYS A 93 -7.84 14.19 6.34
CA LYS A 93 -7.27 15.31 5.59
C LYS A 93 -6.00 15.86 6.25
N GLY A 94 -4.88 15.82 5.50
CA GLY A 94 -3.58 16.32 5.95
C GLY A 94 -2.91 15.45 7.02
N LYS A 95 -3.31 14.18 7.15
CA LYS A 95 -2.81 13.27 8.17
C LYS A 95 -2.26 11.97 7.57
N ILE A 96 -1.43 11.27 8.33
CA ILE A 96 -1.01 9.90 8.07
C ILE A 96 -1.97 8.97 8.81
N VAL A 97 -2.55 8.00 8.11
CA VAL A 97 -3.63 7.15 8.64
C VAL A 97 -3.10 5.78 9.00
N LEU A 98 -3.25 5.40 10.26
CA LEU A 98 -2.99 4.05 10.77
C LEU A 98 -4.30 3.24 10.70
N THR A 99 -4.32 2.08 10.03
CA THR A 99 -5.56 1.33 9.79
C THR A 99 -5.32 -0.17 9.61
N TYR A 100 -6.37 -0.98 9.81
CA TYR A 100 -6.43 -2.38 9.37
C TYR A 100 -7.11 -2.55 7.99
N ASP A 101 -7.64 -1.47 7.41
CA ASP A 101 -8.33 -1.55 6.12
C ASP A 101 -7.29 -1.49 4.98
N ILE A 102 -7.06 -2.63 4.36
CA ILE A 102 -6.10 -2.82 3.25
C ILE A 102 -6.77 -2.81 1.88
N SER A 103 -8.02 -2.40 1.79
CA SER A 103 -8.77 -2.45 0.54
C SER A 103 -8.40 -1.33 -0.43
N PHE A 104 -8.49 -1.60 -1.74
CA PHE A 104 -8.35 -0.58 -2.78
C PHE A 104 -9.32 0.59 -2.60
N LEU A 105 -10.56 0.29 -2.22
CA LEU A 105 -11.57 1.32 -2.02
C LEU A 105 -11.14 2.29 -0.93
N PHE A 106 -10.66 1.77 0.20
CA PHE A 106 -10.14 2.59 1.28
C PHE A 106 -8.98 3.47 0.82
N TYR A 107 -8.02 2.89 0.08
CA TYR A 107 -6.87 3.62 -0.43
C TYR A 107 -7.29 4.83 -1.26
N TYR A 108 -8.17 4.64 -2.25
CA TYR A 108 -8.61 5.72 -3.12
C TYR A 108 -9.47 6.77 -2.40
N GLU A 109 -10.33 6.36 -1.49
CA GLU A 109 -11.14 7.30 -0.71
C GLU A 109 -10.28 8.10 0.29
N ALA A 110 -9.29 7.49 0.94
CA ALA A 110 -8.33 8.20 1.79
C ALA A 110 -7.49 9.21 0.98
N ALA A 111 -7.05 8.83 -0.21
CA ALA A 111 -6.35 9.73 -1.13
C ALA A 111 -7.23 10.91 -1.55
N ARG A 112 -8.48 10.67 -1.95
CA ARG A 112 -9.46 11.72 -2.30
C ARG A 112 -9.77 12.64 -1.13
N ALA A 113 -9.81 12.10 0.07
CA ALA A 113 -10.01 12.88 1.31
C ALA A 113 -8.79 13.75 1.67
N GLY A 114 -7.67 13.55 1.00
CA GLY A 114 -6.45 14.32 1.22
C GLY A 114 -5.59 13.81 2.37
N ALA A 115 -5.60 12.50 2.65
CA ALA A 115 -4.60 11.86 3.49
C ALA A 115 -3.20 12.10 2.93
N LEU A 116 -2.19 12.16 3.80
CA LEU A 116 -0.78 12.30 3.40
C LEU A 116 -0.13 10.94 3.11
N GLY A 117 -0.55 9.89 3.81
CA GLY A 117 -0.03 8.54 3.66
C GLY A 117 -0.84 7.55 4.49
N ILE A 118 -0.64 6.27 4.22
CA ILE A 118 -1.29 5.17 4.92
C ILE A 118 -0.24 4.27 5.54
N VAL A 119 -0.43 3.93 6.80
CA VAL A 119 0.29 2.89 7.53
C VAL A 119 -0.72 1.78 7.82
N ALA A 120 -0.71 0.75 7.00
CA ALA A 120 -1.59 -0.41 7.13
C ALA A 120 -0.99 -1.41 8.13
N ILE A 121 -1.83 -1.98 8.96
CA ILE A 121 -1.42 -2.99 9.94
C ILE A 121 -1.79 -4.36 9.42
N TRP A 122 -0.79 -5.19 9.18
CA TRP A 122 -0.99 -6.59 8.86
C TRP A 122 -1.05 -7.42 10.15
N PRO A 123 -2.13 -8.16 10.42
CA PRO A 123 -2.36 -8.77 11.72
C PRO A 123 -1.54 -10.05 12.00
N LYS A 124 -0.55 -10.35 11.16
CA LYS A 124 0.32 -11.53 11.29
C LYS A 124 1.76 -11.12 11.53
N ASP A 125 2.62 -12.10 11.82
CA ASP A 125 4.03 -11.93 12.18
C ASP A 125 4.99 -11.94 10.99
N ILE A 126 4.46 -12.11 9.77
CA ILE A 126 5.20 -12.02 8.51
C ILE A 126 4.60 -10.92 7.65
N HIS A 127 5.43 -10.20 6.94
CA HIS A 127 4.95 -9.20 6.00
C HIS A 127 4.16 -9.83 4.84
N HIS A 128 3.17 -9.10 4.37
CA HIS A 128 2.40 -9.42 3.18
C HIS A 128 2.52 -8.28 2.20
N HIS A 129 3.03 -8.56 1.00
CA HIS A 129 3.16 -7.53 -0.02
C HIS A 129 1.80 -7.23 -0.66
N ASP A 130 1.18 -6.14 -0.26
CA ASP A 130 -0.03 -5.63 -0.91
C ASP A 130 0.30 -4.97 -2.25
N THR A 131 -0.71 -4.85 -3.09
CA THR A 131 -0.65 -4.05 -4.32
C THR A 131 -1.76 -2.99 -4.32
N MET A 132 -1.40 -1.74 -4.56
CA MET A 132 -2.34 -0.61 -4.59
C MET A 132 -2.61 -0.10 -6.02
N GLY A 133 -2.18 -0.83 -7.04
CA GLY A 133 -2.42 -0.50 -8.43
C GLY A 133 -3.76 -0.99 -8.94
N GLY A 134 -4.65 -0.07 -9.33
CA GLY A 134 -5.85 -0.39 -10.13
C GLY A 134 -5.56 -0.53 -11.62
N VAL A 135 -4.31 -0.30 -12.04
CA VAL A 135 -3.86 -0.35 -13.44
C VAL A 135 -3.01 -1.60 -13.66
N TRP A 136 -3.41 -2.39 -14.65
CA TRP A 136 -2.71 -3.60 -15.04
C TRP A 136 -1.99 -3.41 -16.37
N GLY A 137 -0.69 -3.72 -16.40
CA GLY A 137 0.15 -3.56 -17.59
C GLY A 137 0.67 -2.14 -17.78
N MET A 138 0.40 -1.53 -18.94
CA MET A 138 0.81 -0.17 -19.25
C MET A 138 -0.28 0.84 -18.92
N PRO A 139 -0.02 1.83 -18.06
CA PRO A 139 -0.98 2.90 -17.79
C PRO A 139 -1.20 3.75 -19.05
N GLY A 140 -2.46 3.96 -19.38
CA GLY A 140 -2.89 4.88 -20.44
C GLY A 140 -3.36 6.22 -19.89
N SER A 141 -3.72 7.12 -20.78
CA SER A 141 -4.23 8.44 -20.39
C SER A 141 -5.54 8.41 -19.60
N ARG A 142 -6.28 7.30 -19.68
CA ARG A 142 -7.54 7.07 -18.95
C ARG A 142 -7.33 6.58 -17.53
N ASP A 143 -6.11 6.11 -17.22
CA ASP A 143 -5.77 5.49 -15.94
C ASP A 143 -5.15 6.48 -14.95
N ARG A 144 -5.06 7.76 -15.34
CA ARG A 144 -4.41 8.80 -14.55
C ARG A 144 -4.94 8.89 -13.12
N ASP A 145 -6.27 8.78 -12.95
CA ASP A 145 -6.93 8.88 -11.65
C ASP A 145 -6.86 7.58 -10.85
N LEU A 146 -6.46 6.49 -11.50
CA LEU A 146 -6.25 5.17 -10.90
C LEU A 146 -4.78 4.92 -10.55
N TYR A 147 -3.89 5.83 -10.97
CA TYR A 147 -2.47 5.71 -10.68
C TYR A 147 -2.23 6.05 -9.22
N PRO A 148 -1.66 5.12 -8.44
CA PRO A 148 -1.43 5.38 -7.02
C PRO A 148 -0.33 6.41 -6.83
N TYR A 149 -0.58 7.39 -5.99
CA TYR A 149 0.36 8.46 -5.64
C TYR A 149 0.48 8.67 -4.12
N LEU A 150 -0.42 8.06 -3.35
CA LEU A 150 -0.39 8.14 -1.90
C LEU A 150 0.61 7.12 -1.36
N PRO A 151 1.58 7.52 -0.54
CA PRO A 151 2.48 6.59 0.12
C PRO A 151 1.69 5.61 1.00
N TYR A 152 1.89 4.32 0.74
CA TYR A 152 1.25 3.23 1.46
C TYR A 152 2.30 2.23 1.92
N VAL A 153 2.38 2.02 3.21
CA VAL A 153 3.27 1.04 3.81
C VAL A 153 2.50 0.10 4.71
N GLN A 154 3.03 -1.10 4.86
CA GLN A 154 2.50 -2.11 5.76
C GLN A 154 3.51 -2.37 6.90
N ILE A 155 3.00 -2.52 8.11
CA ILE A 155 3.72 -2.87 9.32
C ILE A 155 3.13 -4.12 9.96
N LEU A 156 3.90 -4.79 10.80
CA LEU A 156 3.44 -5.99 11.51
C LEU A 156 2.45 -5.66 12.63
N GLY A 157 1.59 -6.63 12.94
CA GLY A 157 0.50 -6.47 13.90
C GLY A 157 0.95 -6.01 15.29
N GLN A 158 2.04 -6.54 15.80
CA GLN A 158 2.59 -6.15 17.11
C GLN A 158 3.05 -4.68 17.16
N ASP A 159 3.67 -4.18 16.10
CA ASP A 159 4.06 -2.77 16.01
C ASP A 159 2.83 -1.88 15.81
N GLY A 160 1.86 -2.34 15.01
CA GLY A 160 0.58 -1.68 14.83
C GLY A 160 -0.17 -1.48 16.15
N LEU A 161 -0.25 -2.50 17.00
CA LEU A 161 -0.88 -2.39 18.33
C LEU A 161 -0.19 -1.31 19.19
N LYS A 162 1.14 -1.28 19.17
CA LYS A 162 1.94 -0.29 19.90
C LYS A 162 1.67 1.14 19.40
N LEU A 163 1.59 1.33 18.07
CA LEU A 163 1.25 2.62 17.49
C LEU A 163 -0.18 3.07 17.83
N ILE A 164 -1.14 2.15 17.82
CA ILE A 164 -2.52 2.43 18.25
C ILE A 164 -2.56 2.94 19.71
N GLU A 165 -1.82 2.28 20.61
CA GLU A 165 -1.72 2.69 22.00
C GLU A 165 -1.10 4.09 22.14
N MET A 166 -0.01 4.37 21.40
CA MET A 166 0.63 5.68 21.39
C MET A 166 -0.31 6.79 20.92
N VAL A 167 -1.04 6.56 19.83
CA VAL A 167 -2.00 7.53 19.28
C VAL A 167 -3.17 7.77 20.26
N LYS A 168 -3.75 6.70 20.81
CA LYS A 168 -4.84 6.82 21.78
C LYS A 168 -4.41 7.55 23.05
N ALA A 169 -3.23 7.27 23.58
CA ALA A 169 -2.68 7.97 24.74
C ALA A 169 -2.44 9.46 24.46
N GLY A 170 -1.95 9.80 23.25
CA GLY A 170 -1.80 11.19 22.82
C GLY A 170 -3.13 11.94 22.74
N ALA A 171 -4.14 11.31 22.15
CA ALA A 171 -5.49 11.90 22.06
C ALA A 171 -6.16 12.09 23.44
N ALA A 172 -6.01 11.14 24.35
CA ALA A 172 -6.53 11.24 25.72
C ALA A 172 -5.88 12.38 26.51
N ALA A 173 -4.57 12.60 26.34
CA ALA A 173 -3.86 13.70 26.97
C ALA A 173 -4.37 15.07 26.48
N VAL A 174 -4.62 15.22 25.19
CA VAL A 174 -5.20 16.43 24.58
C VAL A 174 -6.59 16.69 25.17
N GLY A 175 -7.44 15.67 25.25
CA GLY A 175 -8.80 15.78 25.85
C GLY A 175 -8.78 16.20 27.31
N THR A 176 -7.81 15.72 28.10
CA THR A 176 -7.68 16.05 29.53
C THR A 176 -7.24 17.51 29.74
N GLU A 177 -6.33 18.02 28.94
CA GLU A 177 -5.89 19.43 29.01
C GLU A 177 -7.00 20.39 28.54
N ALA A 178 -7.75 20.04 27.49
CA ALA A 178 -8.89 20.80 27.04
C ALA A 178 -10.02 20.87 28.13
N ALA A 179 -10.23 19.76 28.84
CA ALA A 179 -11.21 19.69 29.94
C ALA A 179 -10.79 20.50 31.18
N LYS A 180 -9.50 20.80 31.37
CA LYS A 180 -9.02 21.63 32.48
C LYS A 180 -9.17 23.13 32.26
N GLY A 181 -9.82 23.56 31.16
CA GLY A 181 -10.16 24.97 30.93
C GLY A 181 -8.93 25.85 30.60
N VAL A 182 -7.86 25.28 30.08
CA VAL A 182 -6.71 26.04 29.57
C VAL A 182 -7.16 26.77 28.30
N GLU A 183 -7.18 28.11 28.37
CA GLU A 183 -7.74 28.99 27.34
C GLU A 183 -7.27 28.65 25.91
N ALA A 184 -8.14 28.89 24.94
CA ALA A 184 -8.03 28.52 23.54
C ALA A 184 -6.70 28.90 22.83
N ALA A 185 -5.97 29.91 23.33
CA ALA A 185 -4.69 30.34 22.78
C ALA A 185 -3.50 29.44 23.21
N MET A 186 -3.54 28.85 24.39
CA MET A 186 -2.55 27.86 24.85
C MET A 186 -2.94 26.45 24.45
N GLY A 187 -4.22 26.16 24.32
CA GLY A 187 -4.75 24.85 23.96
C GLY A 187 -4.26 24.35 22.58
N THR A 188 -4.14 25.24 21.60
CA THR A 188 -3.65 24.87 20.27
C THR A 188 -2.16 24.48 20.25
N VAL A 189 -1.32 25.11 21.09
CA VAL A 189 0.11 24.80 21.13
C VAL A 189 0.37 23.55 22.00
N ALA A 190 -0.31 23.43 23.13
CA ALA A 190 -0.20 22.26 24.00
C ALA A 190 -0.80 21.00 23.35
N ALA A 191 -1.96 21.12 22.69
CA ALA A 191 -2.55 20.03 21.90
C ALA A 191 -1.66 19.58 20.75
N LYS A 192 -1.00 20.52 20.06
CA LYS A 192 -0.06 20.21 18.97
C LYS A 192 1.24 19.54 19.47
N GLY A 193 1.66 19.83 20.71
CA GLY A 193 2.83 19.20 21.34
C GLY A 193 2.57 17.78 21.84
N MET A 194 1.29 17.38 22.01
CA MET A 194 0.88 16.04 22.46
C MET A 194 0.47 15.12 21.31
N ALA A 195 0.24 15.67 20.11
CA ALA A 195 -0.09 14.89 18.94
C ALA A 195 1.08 13.95 18.59
N VAL A 196 0.73 12.71 18.29
CA VAL A 196 1.70 11.75 17.74
C VAL A 196 1.90 12.08 16.28
N THR A 197 3.14 12.24 15.86
CA THR A 197 3.48 12.46 14.45
C THR A 197 4.22 11.25 13.89
N ALA A 198 4.05 10.99 12.60
CA ALA A 198 4.84 10.02 11.88
C ALA A 198 5.63 10.68 10.77
N GLN A 199 6.82 10.16 10.52
CA GLN A 199 7.61 10.42 9.34
C GLN A 199 7.66 9.13 8.52
N MET A 200 7.32 9.22 7.24
CA MET A 200 7.38 8.13 6.28
C MET A 200 8.50 8.36 5.29
N ASP A 201 9.28 7.32 5.05
CA ASP A 201 10.25 7.24 3.96
C ASP A 201 9.92 6.01 3.12
N VAL A 202 9.67 6.22 1.82
CA VAL A 202 9.25 5.16 0.88
C VAL A 202 9.99 5.37 -0.43
N ALA A 203 10.78 4.38 -0.82
CA ALA A 203 11.47 4.34 -2.11
C ALA A 203 10.96 3.19 -2.96
N MET A 204 10.66 3.45 -4.23
CA MET A 204 10.12 2.52 -5.19
C MET A 204 11.00 2.45 -6.44
N ASP A 205 11.07 1.29 -7.08
CA ASP A 205 11.61 1.14 -8.44
C ASP A 205 10.44 1.06 -9.44
N ASN A 206 9.99 2.23 -9.87
CA ASN A 206 8.89 2.40 -10.80
C ASN A 206 9.43 2.65 -12.21
N ARG A 207 9.32 1.68 -13.11
CA ARG A 207 9.79 1.82 -14.49
C ARG A 207 9.04 0.94 -15.49
N ILE A 208 9.03 1.37 -16.74
CA ILE A 208 8.56 0.54 -17.84
C ILE A 208 9.60 -0.53 -18.13
N VAL A 209 9.17 -1.77 -18.19
CA VAL A 209 10.01 -2.93 -18.53
C VAL A 209 9.38 -3.69 -19.68
N ARG A 210 10.22 -4.28 -20.51
CA ARG A 210 9.79 -5.24 -21.51
C ARG A 210 9.77 -6.62 -20.86
N SER A 211 8.70 -7.36 -21.09
CA SER A 211 8.53 -8.74 -20.65
C SER A 211 8.05 -9.59 -21.81
N SER A 212 7.96 -10.89 -21.62
CA SER A 212 7.52 -11.81 -22.65
C SER A 212 6.68 -12.93 -22.06
N MET A 213 5.91 -13.60 -22.91
CA MET A 213 5.21 -14.84 -22.58
C MET A 213 5.20 -15.77 -23.79
N PRO A 214 5.35 -17.08 -23.61
CA PRO A 214 5.18 -18.04 -24.70
C PRO A 214 3.68 -18.29 -24.93
N VAL A 215 3.31 -18.37 -26.18
CA VAL A 215 1.98 -18.78 -26.64
C VAL A 215 2.15 -19.94 -27.59
N ALA A 216 1.61 -21.08 -27.24
CA ALA A 216 1.68 -22.30 -28.04
C ALA A 216 0.32 -22.62 -28.63
N THR A 217 0.29 -23.11 -29.85
CA THR A 217 -0.95 -23.52 -30.54
C THR A 217 -0.80 -24.97 -30.99
N ILE A 218 -1.69 -25.81 -30.50
CA ILE A 218 -1.81 -27.20 -30.96
C ILE A 218 -2.99 -27.25 -31.93
N PRO A 219 -2.74 -27.51 -33.22
CA PRO A 219 -3.80 -27.54 -34.23
C PRO A 219 -4.85 -28.60 -33.94
N GLY A 220 -6.11 -28.20 -34.02
CA GLY A 220 -7.27 -29.08 -33.90
C GLY A 220 -7.88 -29.46 -35.25
N LYS A 221 -9.09 -30.03 -35.20
CA LYS A 221 -9.84 -30.44 -36.41
C LYS A 221 -10.89 -29.39 -36.84
N SER A 222 -11.02 -28.30 -36.13
CA SER A 222 -12.05 -27.25 -36.38
C SER A 222 -11.50 -25.89 -36.02
N GLU A 223 -12.21 -24.82 -36.39
CA GLU A 223 -11.92 -23.44 -36.03
C GLU A 223 -12.19 -23.11 -34.54
N SER A 224 -12.88 -24.01 -33.83
CA SER A 224 -13.11 -23.85 -32.39
C SER A 224 -11.82 -24.15 -31.63
N PHE A 225 -11.54 -23.37 -30.58
CA PHE A 225 -10.37 -23.56 -29.74
C PHE A 225 -10.73 -23.62 -28.25
N VAL A 226 -9.84 -24.22 -27.49
CA VAL A 226 -9.82 -24.18 -26.03
C VAL A 226 -8.60 -23.39 -25.61
N LEU A 227 -8.79 -22.32 -24.86
CA LEU A 227 -7.70 -21.54 -24.29
C LEU A 227 -7.33 -22.08 -22.91
N LEU A 228 -6.07 -22.47 -22.75
CA LEU A 228 -5.46 -22.74 -21.44
C LEU A 228 -4.54 -21.59 -21.08
N SER A 229 -4.72 -21.03 -19.90
CA SER A 229 -3.95 -19.92 -19.41
C SER A 229 -3.54 -20.18 -17.98
N GLY A 230 -2.33 -19.82 -17.61
CA GLY A 230 -1.82 -19.98 -16.26
C GLY A 230 -0.76 -18.94 -15.94
N HIS A 231 -0.66 -18.59 -14.66
CA HIS A 231 0.43 -17.77 -14.13
C HIS A 231 1.74 -18.57 -14.11
N TYR A 232 2.85 -17.92 -14.44
CA TYR A 232 4.20 -18.43 -14.23
C TYR A 232 5.01 -17.57 -13.24
N ASP A 233 4.38 -16.51 -12.73
CA ASP A 233 4.88 -15.66 -11.66
C ASP A 233 4.26 -16.03 -10.32
N SER A 234 4.94 -15.67 -9.23
CA SER A 234 4.44 -15.80 -7.87
C SER A 234 4.45 -14.44 -7.16
N TRP A 235 3.91 -14.41 -5.97
CA TRP A 235 4.09 -13.28 -5.06
C TRP A 235 5.58 -13.09 -4.76
N TYR A 236 5.98 -11.84 -4.57
CA TYR A 236 7.33 -11.49 -4.17
C TYR A 236 7.71 -12.26 -2.90
N GLU A 237 8.81 -13.01 -2.95
CA GLU A 237 9.26 -13.91 -1.89
C GLU A 237 8.24 -15.01 -1.47
N GLY A 238 7.33 -15.35 -2.35
CA GLY A 238 6.32 -16.41 -2.18
C GLY A 238 6.87 -17.83 -2.26
#